data_51c1f5dc8352f8227f03768cb8f38476
#
_entry.id   51c1f5dc8352f8227f03768cb8f38476
#
_cell.length_a   1.000
_cell.length_b   1.000
_cell.length_c   1.000
_cell.angle_alpha   90.00
_cell.angle_beta   90.00
_cell.angle_gamma   90.00
#
_symmetry.space_group_name_H-M   'P 1'
#
loop_
_entity.id
_entity.type
_entity.pdbx_description
1 polymer ?
#
loop_
_entity_poly.entity_id
_entity_poly.type
_entity_poly.pdbx_seq_one_letter_code
_entity_poly.pdbx_strand_id
1 'polypeptide(L)'
;MKHFKFNIDEILQPQDWGFPVPIAYGPGRIKEISTFCKNLNIQNPLIVTDSGSKDLPFIENLKKILTDANIKSDLFYGISPNPRSDEIADGCSKFSGGNHDAIIAIGGGSAMDGGKSICLTANNDYP
;
A
#
# COMPACT_ATOMS: atom_id res chain seq x y z
N MET A 1 -13.62 -36.63 11.01
CA MET A 1 -12.81 -35.40 11.16
C MET A 1 -11.92 -35.26 9.92
N LYS A 2 -12.05 -34.13 9.19
CA LYS A 2 -11.19 -33.89 8.04
C LYS A 2 -9.86 -33.31 8.53
N HIS A 3 -8.77 -33.96 8.14
CA HIS A 3 -7.44 -33.42 8.39
C HIS A 3 -7.03 -32.54 7.24
N PHE A 4 -6.72 -31.27 7.53
CA PHE A 4 -6.12 -30.37 6.54
C PHE A 4 -4.64 -30.67 6.44
N LYS A 5 -4.21 -31.08 5.25
CA LYS A 5 -2.79 -31.14 4.93
C LYS A 5 -2.43 -29.84 4.22
N PHE A 6 -1.55 -29.05 4.84
CA PHE A 6 -0.99 -27.89 4.18
C PHE A 6 0.17 -28.31 3.29
N ASN A 7 0.06 -27.98 2.01
CA ASN A 7 1.18 -28.07 1.09
C ASN A 7 1.74 -26.66 0.92
N ILE A 8 2.96 -26.43 1.42
CA ILE A 8 3.62 -25.12 1.33
C ILE A 8 3.78 -24.69 -0.12
N ASP A 9 4.07 -25.62 -1.03
CA ASP A 9 4.24 -25.31 -2.45
C ASP A 9 2.94 -24.78 -3.06
N GLU A 10 1.79 -25.31 -2.68
CA GLU A 10 0.49 -24.79 -3.12
C GLU A 10 0.20 -23.40 -2.54
N ILE A 11 0.54 -23.17 -1.26
CA ILE A 11 0.36 -21.89 -0.61
C ILE A 11 1.21 -20.80 -1.28
N LEU A 12 2.41 -21.15 -1.74
CA LEU A 12 3.33 -20.23 -2.37
C LEU A 12 3.07 -20.02 -3.87
N GLN A 13 2.13 -20.76 -4.47
CA GLN A 13 1.78 -20.55 -5.87
C GLN A 13 1.08 -19.20 -6.06
N PRO A 14 1.39 -18.49 -7.14
CA PRO A 14 0.68 -17.26 -7.49
C PRO A 14 -0.81 -17.51 -7.60
N GLN A 15 -1.62 -16.67 -6.95
CA GLN A 15 -3.07 -16.77 -6.99
C GLN A 15 -3.69 -15.38 -7.10
N ASP A 16 -4.86 -15.32 -7.72
CA ASP A 16 -5.68 -14.12 -7.80
C ASP A 16 -7.04 -14.42 -7.17
N TRP A 17 -7.41 -13.62 -6.17
CA TRP A 17 -8.69 -13.74 -5.48
C TRP A 17 -9.52 -12.48 -5.74
N GLY A 18 -10.82 -12.65 -5.98
CA GLY A 18 -11.70 -11.56 -6.40
C GLY A 18 -12.84 -11.23 -5.47
N PHE A 19 -12.77 -11.57 -4.17
CA PHE A 19 -13.87 -11.29 -3.25
C PHE A 19 -13.38 -10.70 -1.93
N PRO A 20 -14.05 -9.63 -1.46
CA PRO A 20 -14.83 -8.58 -2.16
C PRO A 20 -13.94 -7.64 -2.95
N VAL A 21 -12.62 -7.70 -2.71
CA VAL A 21 -11.57 -6.91 -3.36
C VAL A 21 -10.63 -7.89 -4.06
N PRO A 22 -10.19 -7.59 -5.29
CA PRO A 22 -9.21 -8.42 -5.97
C PRO A 22 -7.93 -8.56 -5.14
N ILE A 23 -7.43 -9.78 -5.01
CA ILE A 23 -6.20 -10.08 -4.28
C ILE A 23 -5.27 -10.83 -5.21
N ALA A 24 -4.08 -10.26 -5.45
CA ALA A 24 -2.99 -10.92 -6.14
C ALA A 24 -2.04 -11.50 -5.09
N TYR A 25 -1.98 -12.82 -4.99
CA TYR A 25 -1.19 -13.51 -3.97
C TYR A 25 -0.01 -14.24 -4.60
N GLY A 26 1.15 -14.12 -3.96
CA GLY A 26 2.33 -14.88 -4.31
C GLY A 26 3.61 -14.12 -3.98
N PRO A 27 4.70 -14.83 -3.68
CA PRO A 27 5.99 -14.20 -3.45
C PRO A 27 6.46 -13.39 -4.67
N GLY A 28 6.97 -12.18 -4.43
CA GLY A 28 7.52 -11.32 -5.48
C GLY A 28 6.50 -10.63 -6.36
N ARG A 29 5.20 -10.80 -6.13
CA ARG A 29 4.17 -10.16 -6.94
C ARG A 29 4.10 -8.64 -6.78
N ILE A 30 4.81 -8.07 -5.81
CA ILE A 30 4.93 -6.61 -5.67
C ILE A 30 5.45 -5.95 -6.96
N LYS A 31 6.26 -6.65 -7.74
CA LYS A 31 6.76 -6.14 -9.03
C LYS A 31 5.66 -5.82 -10.05
N GLU A 32 4.45 -6.36 -9.86
CA GLU A 32 3.30 -6.10 -10.72
C GLU A 32 2.61 -4.77 -10.40
N ILE A 33 3.00 -4.08 -9.30
CA ILE A 33 2.34 -2.85 -8.87
C ILE A 33 2.34 -1.77 -9.94
N SER A 34 3.40 -1.66 -10.73
CA SER A 34 3.47 -0.69 -11.82
C SER A 34 2.42 -0.95 -12.90
N THR A 35 2.14 -2.21 -13.20
CA THR A 35 1.09 -2.60 -14.14
C THR A 35 -0.30 -2.23 -13.60
N PHE A 36 -0.55 -2.49 -12.31
CA PHE A 36 -1.81 -2.09 -11.68
C PHE A 36 -1.99 -0.57 -11.69
N CYS A 37 -0.93 0.18 -11.40
CA CYS A 37 -0.97 1.64 -11.47
C CYS A 37 -1.33 2.14 -12.86
N LYS A 38 -0.69 1.58 -13.89
CA LYS A 38 -0.95 1.97 -15.28
C LYS A 38 -2.39 1.64 -15.71
N ASN A 39 -2.90 0.48 -15.32
CA ASN A 39 -4.27 0.07 -15.63
C ASN A 39 -5.32 0.99 -14.97
N LEU A 40 -4.99 1.58 -13.83
CA LEU A 40 -5.86 2.49 -13.09
C LEU A 40 -5.57 3.96 -13.35
N ASN A 41 -4.67 4.28 -14.29
CA ASN A 41 -4.20 5.65 -14.58
C ASN A 41 -3.62 6.36 -13.36
N ILE A 42 -2.93 5.64 -12.49
CA ILE A 42 -2.24 6.21 -11.34
C ILE A 42 -0.87 6.70 -11.79
N GLN A 43 -0.59 7.98 -11.58
CA GLN A 43 0.63 8.63 -12.06
C GLN A 43 1.52 9.16 -10.93
N ASN A 44 0.96 9.37 -9.74
CA ASN A 44 1.68 9.96 -8.61
C ASN A 44 1.12 9.47 -7.28
N PRO A 45 1.26 8.16 -6.98
CA PRO A 45 0.76 7.63 -5.71
C PRO A 45 1.56 8.13 -4.52
N LEU A 46 0.90 8.26 -3.37
CA LEU A 46 1.57 8.41 -2.09
C LEU A 46 1.76 7.03 -1.47
N ILE A 47 3.01 6.66 -1.20
CA ILE A 47 3.33 5.43 -0.47
C ILE A 47 3.13 5.72 1.02
N VAL A 48 2.33 4.91 1.69
CA VAL A 48 2.06 5.04 3.12
C VAL A 48 2.58 3.80 3.83
N THR A 49 3.42 4.01 4.83
CA THR A 49 3.93 2.93 5.68
C THR A 49 4.04 3.40 7.13
N ASP A 50 4.29 2.48 8.04
CA ASP A 50 4.52 2.84 9.44
C ASP A 50 5.95 3.31 9.68
N SER A 51 6.15 4.02 10.79
CA SER A 51 7.45 4.61 11.14
C SER A 51 8.56 3.57 11.35
N GLY A 52 8.19 2.36 11.76
CA GLY A 52 9.17 1.28 11.95
C GLY A 52 9.59 0.60 10.65
N SER A 53 8.86 0.79 9.56
CA SER A 53 9.12 0.11 8.29
C SER A 53 9.79 0.99 7.23
N LYS A 54 9.92 2.29 7.48
CA LYS A 54 10.37 3.27 6.47
C LYS A 54 11.72 2.98 5.84
N ASP A 55 12.62 2.32 6.57
CA ASP A 55 13.98 2.01 6.12
C ASP A 55 14.16 0.55 5.70
N LEU A 56 13.08 -0.22 5.66
CA LEU A 56 13.14 -1.62 5.27
C LEU A 56 13.33 -1.77 3.75
N PRO A 57 14.02 -2.85 3.32
CA PRO A 57 14.37 -3.03 1.90
C PRO A 57 13.16 -3.01 0.95
N PHE A 58 11.99 -3.43 1.38
CA PHE A 58 10.82 -3.45 0.51
C PHE A 58 10.34 -2.05 0.12
N ILE A 59 10.62 -1.03 0.92
CA ILE A 59 10.28 0.37 0.59
C ILE A 59 11.13 0.85 -0.59
N GLU A 60 12.44 0.65 -0.52
CA GLU A 60 13.34 1.02 -1.62
C GLU A 60 13.04 0.23 -2.89
N ASN A 61 12.70 -1.05 -2.74
CA ASN A 61 12.31 -1.89 -3.87
C ASN A 61 11.04 -1.36 -4.55
N LEU A 62 10.02 -0.98 -3.77
CA LEU A 62 8.79 -0.39 -4.30
C LEU A 62 9.07 0.92 -5.04
N LYS A 63 9.86 1.82 -4.43
CA LYS A 63 10.24 3.08 -5.06
C LYS A 63 10.94 2.84 -6.40
N LYS A 64 11.85 1.88 -6.45
CA LYS A 64 12.57 1.53 -7.67
C LYS A 64 11.63 1.02 -8.76
N ILE A 65 10.71 0.13 -8.41
CA ILE A 65 9.71 -0.40 -9.35
C ILE A 65 8.90 0.74 -9.98
N LEU A 66 8.44 1.67 -9.17
CA LEU A 66 7.67 2.82 -9.65
C LEU A 66 8.50 3.75 -10.53
N THR A 67 9.71 4.07 -10.10
CA THR A 67 10.63 4.93 -10.85
C THR A 67 10.99 4.31 -12.20
N ASP A 68 11.28 3.03 -12.25
CA ASP A 68 11.60 2.31 -13.48
C ASP A 68 10.42 2.30 -14.48
N ALA A 69 9.21 2.43 -13.96
CA ALA A 69 7.99 2.54 -14.77
C ALA A 69 7.57 3.98 -15.09
N ASN A 70 8.41 4.96 -14.78
CA ASN A 70 8.13 6.40 -14.94
C ASN A 70 6.91 6.88 -14.13
N ILE A 71 6.67 6.27 -12.98
CA ILE A 71 5.61 6.68 -12.06
C ILE A 71 6.24 7.47 -10.91
N LYS A 72 5.83 8.72 -10.75
CA LYS A 72 6.25 9.54 -9.60
C LYS A 72 5.63 8.98 -8.33
N SER A 73 6.31 9.16 -7.22
CA SER A 73 5.77 8.78 -5.91
C SER A 73 6.43 9.59 -4.82
N ASP A 74 5.83 9.59 -3.65
CA ASP A 74 6.42 10.13 -2.44
C ASP A 74 6.09 9.17 -1.29
N LEU A 75 6.72 9.35 -0.15
CA LEU A 75 6.60 8.46 1.00
C LEU A 75 6.08 9.23 2.21
N PHE A 76 5.04 8.69 2.83
CA PHE A 76 4.57 9.10 4.15
C PHE A 76 4.77 7.94 5.12
N TYR A 77 5.49 8.16 6.22
CA TYR A 77 5.82 7.13 7.21
C TYR A 77 5.43 7.54 8.64
N GLY A 78 4.52 8.47 8.77
CA GLY A 78 4.10 9.00 10.07
C GLY A 78 3.07 8.15 10.82
N ILE A 79 2.88 6.88 10.45
CA ILE A 79 1.90 6.00 11.09
C ILE A 79 2.57 5.24 12.25
N SER A 80 2.04 5.41 13.45
CA SER A 80 2.47 4.67 14.64
C SER A 80 1.76 3.30 14.73
N PRO A 81 2.21 2.39 15.63
CA PRO A 81 1.53 1.11 15.84
C PRO A 81 0.03 1.21 16.17
N ASN A 82 -0.38 2.32 16.79
CA ASN A 82 -1.79 2.65 17.02
C ASN A 82 -2.09 3.97 16.30
N PRO A 83 -2.53 3.92 15.03
CA PRO A 83 -2.72 5.13 14.25
C PRO A 83 -3.66 6.12 14.94
N ARG A 84 -3.24 7.39 14.96
CA ARG A 84 -3.97 8.48 15.62
C ARG A 84 -4.52 9.45 14.59
N SER A 85 -5.55 10.19 14.97
CA SER A 85 -6.20 11.16 14.08
C SER A 85 -5.25 12.27 13.59
N ASP A 86 -4.31 12.72 14.42
CA ASP A 86 -3.31 13.71 14.01
C ASP A 86 -2.35 13.16 12.95
N GLU A 87 -1.97 11.90 13.05
CA GLU A 87 -1.14 11.23 12.04
C GLU A 87 -1.88 11.11 10.70
N ILE A 88 -3.17 10.79 10.75
CA ILE A 88 -4.01 10.70 9.54
C ILE A 88 -4.15 12.10 8.91
N ALA A 89 -4.35 13.13 9.71
CA ALA A 89 -4.41 14.51 9.23
C ALA A 89 -3.11 14.92 8.52
N ASP A 90 -1.96 14.56 9.08
CA ASP A 90 -0.65 14.81 8.46
C ASP A 90 -0.52 14.08 7.12
N GLY A 91 -0.98 12.84 7.05
CA GLY A 91 -1.01 12.07 5.82
C GLY A 91 -1.91 12.68 4.76
N CYS A 92 -3.08 13.18 5.15
CA CYS A 92 -3.99 13.89 4.27
C CYS A 92 -3.36 15.18 3.72
N SER A 93 -2.66 15.93 4.57
CA SER A 93 -1.95 17.15 4.15
C SER A 93 -0.85 16.83 3.15
N LYS A 94 -0.10 15.76 3.37
CA LYS A 94 0.93 15.33 2.43
C LYS A 94 0.33 14.85 1.11
N PHE A 95 -0.76 14.13 1.16
CA PHE A 95 -1.49 13.68 -0.02
C PHE A 95 -1.93 14.86 -0.89
N SER A 96 -2.59 15.83 -0.28
CA SER A 96 -3.09 17.01 -0.99
C SER A 96 -1.95 17.92 -1.46
N GLY A 97 -0.96 18.16 -0.61
CA GLY A 97 0.17 19.03 -0.92
C GLY A 97 1.07 18.52 -2.04
N GLY A 98 1.13 17.19 -2.21
CA GLY A 98 1.93 16.55 -3.26
C GLY A 98 1.16 16.29 -4.55
N ASN A 99 -0.11 16.66 -4.64
CA ASN A 99 -0.99 16.34 -5.77
C ASN A 99 -1.02 14.85 -6.08
N HIS A 100 -1.08 14.03 -5.04
CA HIS A 100 -1.13 12.59 -5.19
C HIS A 100 -2.52 12.15 -5.67
N ASP A 101 -2.55 11.11 -6.49
CA ASP A 101 -3.77 10.60 -7.12
C ASP A 101 -4.20 9.22 -6.59
N ALA A 102 -3.39 8.61 -5.75
CA ALA A 102 -3.68 7.31 -5.16
C ALA A 102 -2.84 7.07 -3.91
N ILE A 103 -3.17 6.03 -3.17
CA ILE A 103 -2.38 5.59 -2.03
C ILE A 103 -1.94 4.14 -2.26
N ILE A 104 -0.65 3.89 -2.02
CA ILE A 104 -0.11 2.54 -1.92
C ILE A 104 0.28 2.32 -0.46
N ALA A 105 -0.56 1.60 0.29
CA ALA A 105 -0.24 1.24 1.66
C ALA A 105 0.58 -0.05 1.66
N ILE A 106 1.74 -0.03 2.32
CA ILE A 106 2.65 -1.16 2.36
C ILE A 106 3.20 -1.35 3.78
N GLY A 107 3.13 -2.55 4.28
CA GLY A 107 3.57 -2.89 5.63
C GLY A 107 2.59 -3.80 6.35
N GLY A 108 2.59 -3.73 7.68
CA GLY A 108 1.67 -4.47 8.52
C GLY A 108 0.31 -3.78 8.68
N GLY A 109 -0.46 -4.26 9.66
CA GLY A 109 -1.82 -3.77 9.91
C GLY A 109 -1.93 -2.27 10.14
N SER A 110 -1.00 -1.67 10.88
CA SER A 110 -1.00 -0.22 11.14
C SER A 110 -0.83 0.59 9.86
N ALA A 111 0.09 0.18 8.99
CA ALA A 111 0.32 0.84 7.69
C ALA A 111 -0.92 0.73 6.80
N MET A 112 -1.53 -0.45 6.76
CA MET A 112 -2.74 -0.69 5.96
C MET A 112 -3.92 0.12 6.49
N ASP A 113 -4.15 0.13 7.78
CA ASP A 113 -5.22 0.91 8.41
C ASP A 113 -4.99 2.41 8.23
N GLY A 114 -3.77 2.88 8.40
CA GLY A 114 -3.41 4.28 8.19
C GLY A 114 -3.64 4.71 6.74
N GLY A 115 -3.21 3.90 5.79
CA GLY A 115 -3.43 4.17 4.36
C GLY A 115 -4.90 4.24 4.00
N LYS A 116 -5.70 3.32 4.49
CA LYS A 116 -7.17 3.32 4.27
C LYS A 116 -7.81 4.58 4.87
N SER A 117 -7.41 4.97 6.08
CA SER A 117 -7.95 6.15 6.74
C SER A 117 -7.62 7.43 5.98
N ILE A 118 -6.39 7.58 5.50
CA ILE A 118 -6.00 8.71 4.64
C ILE A 118 -6.82 8.72 3.36
N CYS A 119 -6.99 7.56 2.73
CA CYS A 119 -7.75 7.42 1.50
C CYS A 119 -9.21 7.85 1.68
N LEU A 120 -9.83 7.49 2.81
CA LEU A 120 -11.23 7.85 3.11
C LEU A 120 -11.41 9.33 3.44
N THR A 121 -10.40 9.97 4.03
CA THR A 121 -10.54 11.33 4.55
C THR A 121 -9.95 12.41 3.65
N ALA A 122 -8.99 12.09 2.78
CA ALA A 122 -8.28 13.07 1.98
C ALA A 122 -9.17 13.92 1.07
N ASN A 123 -10.27 13.37 0.57
CA ASN A 123 -11.22 14.04 -0.31
C ASN A 123 -12.63 14.16 0.29
N ASN A 124 -12.74 14.01 1.61
CA ASN A 124 -14.02 14.06 2.30
C ASN A 124 -13.91 14.98 3.52
N ASP A 125 -14.93 15.80 3.73
CA ASP A 125 -15.02 16.65 4.91
C ASP A 125 -15.58 15.83 6.09
N TYR A 126 -14.67 15.23 6.86
CA TYR A 126 -15.03 14.59 8.11
C TYR A 126 -14.77 15.55 9.28
N PRO A 127 -15.69 15.61 10.24
CA PRO A 127 -15.47 16.42 11.44
C PRO A 127 -14.33 15.88 12.32
#